data_fd8c5d1f402252367c50a557543137ba
#
_entry.id   fd8c5d1f402252367c50a557543137ba
#
_cell.length_a   1.000
_cell.length_b   1.000
_cell.length_c   1.000
_cell.angle_alpha   90.00
_cell.angle_beta   90.00
_cell.angle_gamma   90.00
#
_symmetry.space_group_name_H-M   'P 1'
#
loop_
_entity.id
_entity.type
_entity.pdbx_description
1 polymer ?
#
loop_
_entity_poly.entity_id
_entity_poly.type
_entity_poly.pdbx_seq_one_letter_code
_entity_poly.pdbx_strand_id
1 'polypeptide(L)'
;PKPSSAASDVYKRQLRNCVKFQSPDTYRVSFELPHQGMITGMGIPKGITLIVGGGYHGKSTLLKALELGVYDHVKGDGREFVITDPTAMKIRAEDGRSITNTDISMFINNLPNGKNTVSFDTEDASGSTSQAANVVEAMETDSSLFLIDEDTSATNFMIRDELMQRVVLRDQEPITPFIERIRELYERYGISSIIVAGSCGSYFHPADHIIQMDQYIPKDITTVAKDAAKDFPMVSLPEKKHPDPCFDRCFNAGNHLKKERKIKMKTLGKDAFSINKDTVDLRYVEQIADTEQTTALGYALLYTKLHLMDGKKDLCAVAD
;
A
#
# COMPACT_ATOMS: atom_id res chain seq x y z
N PRO A 1 -24.57 -24.46 1.14
CA PRO A 1 -23.19 -24.10 1.24
C PRO A 1 -22.86 -23.71 2.67
N LYS A 2 -21.75 -24.20 3.23
CA LYS A 2 -21.25 -23.70 4.52
C LYS A 2 -21.00 -22.20 4.35
N PRO A 3 -21.38 -21.35 5.33
CA PRO A 3 -21.03 -19.94 5.26
C PRO A 3 -19.52 -19.84 5.09
N SER A 4 -19.08 -19.02 4.13
CA SER A 4 -17.66 -18.73 3.95
C SER A 4 -17.10 -18.13 5.24
N SER A 5 -15.79 -18.19 5.46
CA SER A 5 -15.13 -17.52 6.61
C SER A 5 -15.47 -16.04 6.66
N ALA A 6 -15.71 -15.39 5.51
CA ALA A 6 -16.25 -14.04 5.41
C ALA A 6 -17.61 -13.87 6.11
N ALA A 7 -18.51 -14.84 6.01
CA ALA A 7 -19.81 -14.79 6.68
C ALA A 7 -19.70 -14.92 8.22
N SER A 8 -18.70 -15.66 8.73
CA SER A 8 -18.45 -15.74 10.18
C SER A 8 -17.88 -14.44 10.76
N ASP A 9 -17.19 -13.63 9.94
CA ASP A 9 -16.66 -12.33 10.33
C ASP A 9 -17.74 -11.24 10.38
N VAL A 10 -18.87 -11.39 9.70
CA VAL A 10 -20.00 -10.44 9.72
C VAL A 10 -20.44 -10.15 11.16
N TYR A 11 -20.58 -11.16 11.98
CA TYR A 11 -20.97 -11.00 13.38
C TYR A 11 -19.91 -10.32 14.25
N LYS A 12 -18.65 -10.38 13.87
CA LYS A 12 -17.55 -9.74 14.60
C LYS A 12 -17.38 -8.26 14.21
N ARG A 13 -17.78 -7.87 13.01
CA ARG A 13 -17.61 -6.51 12.49
C ARG A 13 -18.78 -5.59 12.79
N GLN A 14 -19.99 -6.13 12.97
CA GLN A 14 -21.15 -5.35 13.38
C GLN A 14 -21.08 -5.06 14.88
N LEU A 15 -20.50 -3.93 15.26
CA LEU A 15 -20.50 -3.47 16.63
C LEU A 15 -21.91 -2.98 17.03
N ARG A 16 -22.47 -3.54 18.10
CA ARG A 16 -23.63 -2.95 18.76
C ARG A 16 -23.20 -1.58 19.32
N ASN A 17 -23.95 -0.53 19.06
CA ASN A 17 -23.65 0.85 19.47
C ASN A 17 -22.45 1.50 18.75
N CYS A 18 -22.18 1.17 17.51
CA CYS A 18 -21.18 1.88 16.72
C CYS A 18 -21.64 3.29 16.33
N VAL A 19 -20.69 4.21 16.18
CA VAL A 19 -20.96 5.50 15.54
C VAL A 19 -21.20 5.23 14.05
N LYS A 20 -22.38 5.65 13.55
CA LYS A 20 -22.69 5.51 12.12
C LYS A 20 -21.76 6.40 11.31
N PHE A 21 -21.23 5.86 10.22
CA PHE A 21 -20.44 6.63 9.28
C PHE A 21 -21.27 7.78 8.67
N GLN A 22 -20.68 8.98 8.61
CA GLN A 22 -21.29 10.17 8.04
C GLN A 22 -20.29 10.83 7.09
N SER A 23 -20.71 11.08 5.85
CA SER A 23 -19.88 11.81 4.89
C SER A 23 -19.87 13.30 5.21
N PRO A 24 -18.70 13.97 5.19
CA PRO A 24 -18.66 15.42 5.08
C PRO A 24 -19.40 15.87 3.82
N ASP A 25 -20.05 17.02 3.85
CA ASP A 25 -20.83 17.53 2.70
C ASP A 25 -19.96 17.73 1.46
N THR A 26 -18.73 18.16 1.63
CA THR A 26 -17.74 18.40 0.56
C THR A 26 -17.34 17.13 -0.20
N TYR A 27 -17.43 15.97 0.44
CA TYR A 27 -17.11 14.66 -0.16
C TYR A 27 -18.34 13.80 -0.42
N ARG A 28 -19.55 14.37 -0.27
CA ARG A 28 -20.78 13.62 -0.45
C ARG A 28 -21.00 13.29 -1.92
N VAL A 29 -21.15 12.00 -2.21
CA VAL A 29 -21.51 11.46 -3.52
C VAL A 29 -22.73 10.57 -3.40
N SER A 30 -23.52 10.48 -4.48
CA SER A 30 -24.71 9.63 -4.50
C SER A 30 -24.69 8.78 -5.76
N PHE A 31 -25.05 7.51 -5.61
CA PHE A 31 -25.16 6.54 -6.70
C PHE A 31 -26.50 5.85 -6.65
N GLU A 32 -27.09 5.59 -7.80
CA GLU A 32 -28.28 4.76 -7.95
C GLU A 32 -27.84 3.31 -8.18
N LEU A 33 -28.15 2.44 -7.22
CA LEU A 33 -27.84 1.01 -7.31
C LEU A 33 -29.08 0.23 -7.80
N PRO A 34 -28.90 -0.80 -8.65
CA PRO A 34 -30.01 -1.53 -9.27
C PRO A 34 -30.99 -2.16 -8.27
N HIS A 35 -30.52 -2.56 -7.09
CA HIS A 35 -31.32 -3.28 -6.10
C HIS A 35 -31.49 -2.56 -4.77
N GLN A 36 -30.84 -1.40 -4.60
CA GLN A 36 -30.87 -0.65 -3.33
C GLN A 36 -31.42 0.79 -3.53
N GLY A 37 -31.62 1.21 -4.80
CA GLY A 37 -31.98 2.58 -5.13
C GLY A 37 -30.84 3.55 -4.85
N MET A 38 -31.17 4.77 -4.46
CA MET A 38 -30.19 5.84 -4.20
C MET A 38 -29.45 5.58 -2.88
N ILE A 39 -28.14 5.47 -2.96
CA ILE A 39 -27.25 5.49 -1.78
C ILE A 39 -26.38 6.73 -1.80
N THR A 40 -26.03 7.23 -0.61
CA THR A 40 -25.16 8.39 -0.45
C THR A 40 -24.01 8.01 0.48
N GLY A 41 -22.81 8.40 0.10
CA GLY A 41 -21.59 8.08 0.83
C GLY A 41 -20.52 9.15 0.68
N MET A 42 -19.33 8.87 1.17
CA MET A 42 -18.15 9.72 0.99
C MET A 42 -17.35 9.22 -0.21
N GLY A 43 -17.11 10.09 -1.18
CA GLY A 43 -16.22 9.84 -2.29
C GLY A 43 -14.87 10.53 -2.06
N ILE A 44 -13.80 9.76 -2.00
CA ILE A 44 -12.42 10.30 -1.95
C ILE A 44 -11.95 10.46 -3.40
N PRO A 45 -11.67 11.69 -3.86
CA PRO A 45 -11.21 11.91 -5.24
C PRO A 45 -9.80 11.37 -5.49
N LYS A 46 -9.44 11.24 -6.76
CA LYS A 46 -8.04 11.00 -7.14
C LYS A 46 -7.14 12.14 -6.65
N GLY A 47 -5.90 11.82 -6.36
CA GLY A 47 -4.92 12.75 -5.82
C GLY A 47 -4.29 12.26 -4.53
N ILE A 48 -3.78 13.18 -3.75
CA ILE A 48 -3.11 12.92 -2.48
C ILE A 48 -4.08 13.27 -1.34
N THR A 49 -4.59 12.26 -0.67
CA THR A 49 -5.51 12.41 0.47
C THR A 49 -4.79 12.08 1.78
N LEU A 50 -4.87 12.98 2.73
CA LEU A 50 -4.33 12.78 4.06
C LEU A 50 -5.48 12.57 5.06
N ILE A 51 -5.41 11.51 5.86
CA ILE A 51 -6.33 11.23 6.95
C ILE A 51 -5.60 11.47 8.27
N VAL A 52 -6.02 12.49 9.02
CA VAL A 52 -5.39 12.91 10.27
C VAL A 52 -6.36 12.80 11.46
N GLY A 53 -5.87 13.05 12.66
CA GLY A 53 -6.66 13.05 13.89
C GLY A 53 -5.94 12.40 15.04
N GLY A 54 -6.46 12.56 16.26
CA GLY A 54 -5.88 11.99 17.46
C GLY A 54 -5.85 10.46 17.47
N GLY A 55 -5.15 9.88 18.44
CA GLY A 55 -5.20 8.44 18.69
C GLY A 55 -6.63 7.98 18.97
N TYR A 56 -6.98 6.77 18.53
CA TYR A 56 -8.29 6.13 18.74
C TYR A 56 -9.52 6.82 18.10
N HIS A 57 -9.33 7.79 17.21
CA HIS A 57 -10.43 8.49 16.52
C HIS A 57 -10.90 7.77 15.23
N GLY A 58 -10.37 6.58 14.90
CA GLY A 58 -10.86 5.74 13.81
C GLY A 58 -10.11 5.87 12.48
N LYS A 59 -8.95 6.54 12.44
CA LYS A 59 -8.11 6.66 11.21
C LYS A 59 -7.79 5.30 10.60
N SER A 60 -7.14 4.42 11.37
CA SER A 60 -6.74 3.09 10.88
C SER A 60 -7.95 2.18 10.62
N THR A 61 -9.10 2.43 11.30
CA THR A 61 -10.36 1.73 11.00
C THR A 61 -10.88 2.10 9.61
N LEU A 62 -10.84 3.39 9.26
CA LEU A 62 -11.22 3.85 7.92
C LEU A 62 -10.27 3.32 6.86
N LEU A 63 -8.96 3.41 7.09
CA LEU A 63 -7.96 2.86 6.17
C LEU A 63 -8.16 1.35 5.96
N LYS A 64 -8.41 0.59 7.04
CA LYS A 64 -8.66 -0.86 6.96
C LYS A 64 -9.94 -1.20 6.19
N ALA A 65 -10.94 -0.33 6.23
CA ALA A 65 -12.13 -0.50 5.39
C ALA A 65 -11.77 -0.31 3.91
N LEU A 66 -10.97 0.72 3.58
CA LEU A 66 -10.50 0.96 2.22
C LEU A 66 -9.57 -0.15 1.71
N GLU A 67 -8.68 -0.68 2.53
CA GLU A 67 -7.80 -1.81 2.18
C GLU A 67 -8.58 -3.04 1.72
N LEU A 68 -9.68 -3.34 2.39
CA LEU A 68 -10.55 -4.48 2.06
C LEU A 68 -11.65 -4.12 1.06
N GLY A 69 -11.85 -2.84 0.76
CA GLY A 69 -12.80 -2.35 -0.22
C GLY A 69 -12.48 -2.71 -1.67
N VAL A 70 -11.33 -3.35 -1.92
CA VAL A 70 -10.95 -3.95 -3.21
C VAL A 70 -11.73 -5.24 -3.50
N TYR A 71 -12.39 -5.81 -2.47
CA TYR A 71 -13.17 -7.04 -2.58
C TYR A 71 -14.67 -6.75 -2.51
N ASP A 72 -15.46 -7.61 -3.14
CA ASP A 72 -16.91 -7.61 -2.97
C ASP A 72 -17.29 -8.10 -1.56
N HIS A 73 -18.09 -7.33 -0.86
CA HIS A 73 -18.57 -7.65 0.47
C HIS A 73 -19.97 -8.24 0.45
N VAL A 74 -20.22 -9.20 1.33
CA VAL A 74 -21.56 -9.80 1.48
C VAL A 74 -22.51 -8.85 2.21
N LYS A 75 -23.79 -8.90 1.88
CA LYS A 75 -24.83 -8.11 2.56
C LYS A 75 -24.81 -8.33 4.08
N GLY A 76 -24.79 -7.26 4.83
CA GLY A 76 -24.78 -7.30 6.30
C GLY A 76 -23.39 -7.36 6.91
N ASP A 77 -22.31 -7.29 6.11
CA ASP A 77 -20.94 -7.18 6.61
C ASP A 77 -20.67 -5.82 7.31
N GLY A 78 -21.48 -4.80 7.05
CA GLY A 78 -21.27 -3.43 7.53
C GLY A 78 -20.24 -2.66 6.69
N ARG A 79 -19.68 -3.27 5.66
CA ARG A 79 -18.77 -2.71 4.67
C ARG A 79 -19.20 -2.96 3.25
N GLU A 80 -20.39 -3.48 3.03
CA GLU A 80 -20.95 -3.82 1.71
C GLU A 80 -21.03 -2.65 0.73
N PHE A 81 -20.90 -1.43 1.22
CA PHE A 81 -20.87 -0.20 0.39
C PHE A 81 -19.50 0.49 0.41
N VAL A 82 -18.46 -0.16 0.91
CA VAL A 82 -17.10 0.34 0.79
C VAL A 82 -16.50 -0.20 -0.51
N ILE A 83 -16.17 0.70 -1.41
CA ILE A 83 -15.57 0.39 -2.71
C ILE A 83 -14.26 1.15 -2.81
N THR A 84 -13.21 0.44 -3.13
CA THR A 84 -11.88 0.99 -3.37
C THR A 84 -11.42 0.59 -4.77
N ASP A 85 -10.54 1.38 -5.36
CA ASP A 85 -9.91 1.03 -6.62
C ASP A 85 -9.37 -0.41 -6.58
N PRO A 86 -9.69 -1.28 -7.55
CA PRO A 86 -9.32 -2.70 -7.51
C PRO A 86 -7.80 -2.93 -7.55
N THR A 87 -7.03 -1.95 -8.02
CA THR A 87 -5.56 -1.99 -8.07
C THR A 87 -4.91 -1.39 -6.82
N ALA A 88 -5.71 -0.97 -5.82
CA ALA A 88 -5.18 -0.35 -4.61
C ALA A 88 -4.28 -1.32 -3.82
N MET A 89 -3.10 -0.85 -3.46
CA MET A 89 -2.13 -1.63 -2.69
C MET A 89 -1.78 -0.95 -1.37
N LYS A 90 -1.77 -1.74 -0.31
CA LYS A 90 -1.25 -1.32 1.00
C LYS A 90 0.27 -1.35 0.97
N ILE A 91 0.86 -0.19 1.15
CA ILE A 91 2.31 0.00 1.22
C ILE A 91 2.74 0.12 2.68
N ARG A 92 3.74 -0.65 3.08
CA ARG A 92 4.29 -0.63 4.43
C ARG A 92 5.78 -1.01 4.45
N ALA A 93 6.43 -0.80 5.58
CA ALA A 93 7.76 -1.35 5.85
C ALA A 93 7.66 -2.84 6.25
N GLU A 94 8.62 -3.63 5.80
CA GLU A 94 8.74 -5.07 6.05
C GLU A 94 10.20 -5.42 6.37
N ASP A 95 10.63 -5.14 7.61
CA ASP A 95 11.99 -5.46 8.04
C ASP A 95 12.29 -6.95 7.87
N GLY A 96 13.46 -7.27 7.32
CA GLY A 96 13.88 -8.64 7.07
C GLY A 96 13.37 -9.26 5.77
N ARG A 97 12.60 -8.52 4.97
CA ARG A 97 12.12 -9.00 3.68
C ARG A 97 13.28 -9.21 2.70
N SER A 98 13.21 -10.29 1.90
CA SER A 98 14.07 -10.45 0.73
C SER A 98 13.59 -9.61 -0.44
N ILE A 99 14.53 -9.04 -1.20
CA ILE A 99 14.28 -8.29 -2.43
C ILE A 99 15.17 -8.89 -3.51
N THR A 100 14.62 -9.08 -4.70
CA THR A 100 15.35 -9.68 -5.82
C THR A 100 15.16 -8.84 -7.07
N ASN A 101 16.26 -8.36 -7.62
CA ASN A 101 16.36 -7.64 -8.91
C ASN A 101 15.31 -6.52 -9.03
N THR A 102 15.13 -5.73 -7.99
CA THR A 102 14.14 -4.63 -7.97
C THR A 102 14.85 -3.28 -8.15
N ASP A 103 14.34 -2.43 -9.03
CA ASP A 103 14.86 -1.06 -9.20
C ASP A 103 14.32 -0.15 -8.10
N ILE A 104 15.11 0.08 -7.06
CA ILE A 104 14.74 0.99 -5.95
C ILE A 104 15.33 2.39 -6.12
N SER A 105 15.92 2.70 -7.28
CA SER A 105 16.68 3.94 -7.49
C SER A 105 15.84 5.21 -7.45
N MET A 106 14.51 5.09 -7.60
CA MET A 106 13.58 6.22 -7.38
C MET A 106 13.71 6.79 -5.97
N PHE A 107 13.96 5.92 -4.97
CA PHE A 107 13.99 6.29 -3.56
C PHE A 107 15.36 6.12 -2.91
N ILE A 108 16.18 5.19 -3.38
CA ILE A 108 17.46 4.85 -2.74
C ILE A 108 18.57 4.87 -3.76
N ASN A 109 19.57 5.71 -3.52
CA ASN A 109 20.71 5.89 -4.41
C ASN A 109 22.01 6.03 -3.62
N ASN A 110 23.14 5.80 -4.31
CA ASN A 110 24.49 6.07 -3.77
C ASN A 110 24.74 5.37 -2.41
N LEU A 111 24.37 4.08 -2.33
CA LEU A 111 24.60 3.30 -1.12
C LEU A 111 26.10 3.28 -0.79
N PRO A 112 26.51 3.51 0.49
CA PRO A 112 27.91 3.54 0.89
C PRO A 112 28.69 2.24 0.59
N ASN A 113 27.98 1.10 0.51
CA ASN A 113 28.54 -0.20 0.18
C ASN A 113 28.66 -0.46 -1.34
N GLY A 114 28.28 0.52 -2.18
CA GLY A 114 28.36 0.43 -3.64
C GLY A 114 27.38 -0.55 -4.28
N LYS A 115 26.38 -1.08 -3.55
CA LYS A 115 25.36 -1.95 -4.15
C LYS A 115 24.58 -1.20 -5.22
N ASN A 116 24.26 -1.92 -6.30
CA ASN A 116 23.44 -1.40 -7.40
C ASN A 116 21.99 -1.24 -6.92
N THR A 117 21.40 -0.08 -7.11
CA THR A 117 20.02 0.23 -6.73
C THR A 117 19.03 0.12 -7.89
N VAL A 118 19.51 0.02 -9.13
CA VAL A 118 18.66 -0.24 -10.32
C VAL A 118 18.34 -1.74 -10.43
N SER A 119 19.23 -2.60 -9.96
CA SER A 119 19.01 -4.04 -9.84
C SER A 119 19.43 -4.46 -8.45
N PHE A 120 18.54 -4.24 -7.48
CA PHE A 120 18.86 -4.41 -6.07
C PHE A 120 18.47 -5.79 -5.58
N ASP A 121 19.42 -6.43 -4.89
CA ASP A 121 19.24 -7.74 -4.26
C ASP A 121 19.64 -7.68 -2.77
N THR A 122 18.82 -8.26 -1.92
CA THR A 122 19.11 -8.51 -0.51
C THR A 122 18.23 -9.62 0.05
N GLU A 123 18.75 -10.39 0.99
CA GLU A 123 17.96 -11.37 1.75
C GLU A 123 17.37 -10.77 3.04
N ASP A 124 17.84 -9.57 3.42
CA ASP A 124 17.49 -8.91 4.68
C ASP A 124 17.42 -7.40 4.47
N ALA A 125 16.25 -6.90 4.07
CA ALA A 125 16.03 -5.50 3.82
C ALA A 125 15.65 -4.76 5.11
N SER A 126 16.20 -3.54 5.30
CA SER A 126 15.70 -2.62 6.32
C SER A 126 14.30 -2.14 5.99
N GLY A 127 13.58 -1.56 6.96
CA GLY A 127 12.24 -1.06 6.76
C GLY A 127 12.12 -0.03 5.62
N SER A 128 13.04 0.91 5.52
CA SER A 128 13.06 1.88 4.41
C SER A 128 13.33 1.23 3.06
N THR A 129 14.23 0.25 3.01
CA THR A 129 14.57 -0.45 1.77
C THR A 129 13.42 -1.34 1.32
N SER A 130 12.79 -2.07 2.23
CA SER A 130 11.62 -2.90 1.92
C SER A 130 10.42 -2.06 1.48
N GLN A 131 10.21 -0.89 2.10
CA GLN A 131 9.11 0.00 1.72
C GLN A 131 9.36 0.65 0.35
N ALA A 132 10.59 1.02 0.02
CA ALA A 132 10.96 1.48 -1.31
C ALA A 132 10.66 0.40 -2.37
N ALA A 133 11.04 -0.84 -2.10
CA ALA A 133 10.75 -1.98 -2.99
C ALA A 133 9.24 -2.21 -3.13
N ASN A 134 8.47 -2.14 -2.03
CA ASN A 134 7.01 -2.28 -2.07
C ASN A 134 6.34 -1.24 -2.97
N VAL A 135 6.79 0.04 -2.91
CA VAL A 135 6.28 1.08 -3.80
C VAL A 135 6.57 0.75 -5.26
N VAL A 136 7.81 0.40 -5.58
CA VAL A 136 8.22 0.13 -6.96
C VAL A 136 7.55 -1.13 -7.52
N GLU A 137 7.41 -2.18 -6.72
CA GLU A 137 6.70 -3.41 -7.11
C GLU A 137 5.20 -3.17 -7.30
N ALA A 138 4.60 -2.28 -6.51
CA ALA A 138 3.22 -1.86 -6.73
C ALA A 138 3.07 -1.04 -8.03
N MET A 139 4.05 -0.19 -8.37
CA MET A 139 4.09 0.50 -9.67
C MET A 139 4.22 -0.49 -10.83
N GLU A 140 5.08 -1.50 -10.68
CA GLU A 140 5.30 -2.53 -11.68
C GLU A 140 4.05 -3.39 -11.96
N THR A 141 3.12 -3.46 -11.03
CA THR A 141 1.82 -4.15 -11.17
C THR A 141 0.66 -3.20 -11.49
N ASP A 142 0.96 -2.02 -12.04
CA ASP A 142 -0.03 -1.01 -12.46
C ASP A 142 -0.99 -0.55 -11.36
N SER A 143 -0.53 -0.53 -10.11
CA SER A 143 -1.33 0.03 -9.01
C SER A 143 -1.59 1.52 -9.24
N SER A 144 -2.83 1.94 -9.16
CA SER A 144 -3.26 3.33 -9.31
C SER A 144 -3.51 4.05 -7.98
N LEU A 145 -3.43 3.31 -6.86
CA LEU A 145 -3.71 3.85 -5.52
C LEU A 145 -2.85 3.18 -4.45
N PHE A 146 -2.10 3.99 -3.72
CA PHE A 146 -1.38 3.55 -2.53
C PHE A 146 -2.14 3.88 -1.25
N LEU A 147 -2.25 2.89 -0.37
CA LEU A 147 -2.80 3.02 0.97
C LEU A 147 -1.66 2.93 1.97
N ILE A 148 -1.42 3.98 2.74
CA ILE A 148 -0.23 4.08 3.61
C ILE A 148 -0.66 4.46 5.03
N ASP A 149 -0.11 3.77 6.02
CA ASP A 149 -0.26 4.13 7.43
C ASP A 149 1.12 4.52 7.99
N GLU A 150 1.22 5.72 8.58
CA GLU A 150 2.46 6.20 9.22
C GLU A 150 2.97 5.21 10.25
N ASP A 151 2.08 4.59 11.05
CA ASP A 151 2.43 3.67 12.12
C ASP A 151 3.09 2.36 11.61
N THR A 152 2.85 1.98 10.36
CA THR A 152 3.43 0.78 9.74
C THR A 152 4.51 1.10 8.71
N SER A 153 4.93 2.34 8.65
CA SER A 153 5.91 2.85 7.69
C SER A 153 7.26 3.13 8.35
N ALA A 154 8.33 3.03 7.57
CA ALA A 154 9.65 3.48 8.03
C ALA A 154 9.70 5.02 8.02
N THR A 155 9.92 5.62 9.19
CA THR A 155 9.87 7.08 9.35
C THR A 155 10.81 7.81 8.39
N ASN A 156 12.05 7.34 8.25
CA ASN A 156 13.06 7.93 7.37
C ASN A 156 12.75 7.76 5.87
N PHE A 157 11.93 6.77 5.51
CA PHE A 157 11.40 6.63 4.16
C PHE A 157 10.24 7.60 3.91
N MET A 158 9.36 7.79 4.89
CA MET A 158 8.19 8.65 4.72
C MET A 158 8.57 10.13 4.67
N ILE A 159 9.41 10.56 5.60
CA ILE A 159 9.80 11.96 5.78
C ILE A 159 11.19 12.05 6.38
N ARG A 160 11.83 13.17 6.17
CA ARG A 160 13.05 13.54 6.87
C ARG A 160 12.84 14.80 7.68
N ASP A 161 13.18 14.74 8.96
CA ASP A 161 13.14 15.87 9.87
C ASP A 161 14.00 17.05 9.38
N GLU A 162 13.49 18.27 9.47
CA GLU A 162 14.17 19.47 8.98
C GLU A 162 15.53 19.70 9.68
N LEU A 163 15.61 19.43 10.98
CA LEU A 163 16.86 19.58 11.72
C LEU A 163 17.91 18.57 11.24
N MET A 164 17.48 17.32 11.01
CA MET A 164 18.36 16.30 10.41
C MET A 164 18.85 16.70 9.01
N GLN A 165 18.00 17.34 8.20
CA GLN A 165 18.39 17.81 6.87
C GLN A 165 19.45 18.90 6.91
N ARG A 166 19.48 19.72 7.96
CA ARG A 166 20.50 20.77 8.16
C ARG A 166 21.85 20.22 8.61
N VAL A 167 21.87 19.10 9.30
CA VAL A 167 23.08 18.48 9.89
C VAL A 167 23.71 17.44 8.97
N VAL A 168 22.90 16.57 8.39
CA VAL A 168 23.35 15.55 7.45
C VAL A 168 23.07 16.02 6.04
N LEU A 169 24.14 16.25 5.27
CA LEU A 169 24.04 16.77 3.91
C LEU A 169 23.25 15.80 3.02
N ARG A 170 22.45 16.37 2.11
CA ARG A 170 21.62 15.60 1.18
C ARG A 170 22.41 14.59 0.32
N ASP A 171 23.62 14.95 -0.07
CA ASP A 171 24.49 14.10 -0.88
C ASP A 171 25.03 12.89 -0.11
N GLN A 172 25.01 12.92 1.20
CA GLN A 172 25.38 11.81 2.08
C GLN A 172 24.20 10.91 2.44
N GLU A 173 22.98 11.33 2.10
CA GLU A 173 21.76 10.58 2.39
C GLU A 173 21.33 9.76 1.17
N PRO A 174 21.39 8.43 1.26
CA PRO A 174 20.98 7.56 0.14
C PRO A 174 19.47 7.59 -0.09
N ILE A 175 18.65 7.89 0.95
CA ILE A 175 17.20 7.83 0.86
C ILE A 175 16.63 9.17 0.40
N THR A 176 15.79 9.13 -0.62
CA THR A 176 14.88 10.22 -0.99
C THR A 176 13.52 9.92 -0.36
N PRO A 177 13.04 10.73 0.59
CA PRO A 177 11.78 10.46 1.28
C PRO A 177 10.57 10.44 0.34
N PHE A 178 9.58 9.63 0.68
CA PHE A 178 8.34 9.48 -0.08
C PHE A 178 7.60 10.82 -0.29
N ILE A 179 7.63 11.69 0.72
CA ILE A 179 7.02 13.02 0.62
C ILE A 179 7.58 13.87 -0.54
N GLU A 180 8.82 13.66 -0.95
CA GLU A 180 9.43 14.37 -2.06
C GLU A 180 9.03 13.79 -3.43
N ARG A 181 8.54 12.55 -3.46
CA ARG A 181 8.13 11.83 -4.67
C ARG A 181 6.62 11.75 -4.87
N ILE A 182 5.84 11.97 -3.81
CA ILE A 182 4.41 11.72 -3.83
C ILE A 182 3.67 12.55 -4.90
N ARG A 183 4.10 13.78 -5.13
CA ARG A 183 3.50 14.63 -6.17
C ARG A 183 3.86 14.14 -7.57
N GLU A 184 5.10 13.71 -7.79
CA GLU A 184 5.55 13.10 -9.03
C GLU A 184 4.83 11.78 -9.31
N LEU A 185 4.63 10.94 -8.28
CA LEU A 185 3.85 9.68 -8.40
C LEU A 185 2.44 9.95 -8.93
N TYR A 186 1.80 11.00 -8.45
CA TYR A 186 0.48 11.38 -8.94
C TYR A 186 0.51 12.01 -10.34
N GLU A 187 1.33 13.02 -10.56
CA GLU A 187 1.32 13.82 -11.78
C GLU A 187 1.90 13.08 -13.00
N ARG A 188 2.93 12.27 -12.77
CA ARG A 188 3.64 11.58 -13.86
C ARG A 188 3.17 10.14 -14.07
N TYR A 189 2.90 9.43 -12.97
CA TYR A 189 2.51 8.01 -13.03
C TYR A 189 1.01 7.79 -12.77
N GLY A 190 0.25 8.82 -12.46
CA GLY A 190 -1.20 8.73 -12.23
C GLY A 190 -1.59 8.03 -10.92
N ILE A 191 -0.64 7.83 -10.00
CA ILE A 191 -0.84 7.06 -8.78
C ILE A 191 -1.33 7.97 -7.66
N SER A 192 -2.54 7.75 -7.20
CA SER A 192 -3.11 8.43 -6.04
C SER A 192 -2.57 7.84 -4.74
N SER A 193 -2.62 8.61 -3.66
CA SER A 193 -2.20 8.12 -2.34
C SER A 193 -3.20 8.52 -1.25
N ILE A 194 -3.56 7.58 -0.39
CA ILE A 194 -4.29 7.85 0.86
C ILE A 194 -3.35 7.53 2.01
N ILE A 195 -2.97 8.56 2.78
CA ILE A 195 -2.01 8.45 3.88
C ILE A 195 -2.72 8.73 5.19
N VAL A 196 -2.65 7.78 6.12
CA VAL A 196 -2.99 8.02 7.52
C VAL A 196 -1.76 8.56 8.22
N ALA A 197 -1.88 9.77 8.78
CA ALA A 197 -0.82 10.42 9.55
C ALA A 197 -1.32 10.83 10.94
N GLY A 198 -0.55 10.50 11.95
CA GLY A 198 -0.84 10.85 13.35
C GLY A 198 -0.02 12.03 13.85
N SER A 199 1.20 12.17 13.33
CA SER A 199 2.19 13.11 13.87
C SER A 199 2.84 14.02 12.83
N CYS A 200 2.78 13.69 11.54
CA CYS A 200 3.51 14.41 10.51
C CYS A 200 2.65 15.45 9.76
N GLY A 201 2.77 16.72 10.14
CA GLY A 201 2.10 17.85 9.49
C GLY A 201 2.70 18.23 8.13
N SER A 202 3.91 17.81 7.79
CA SER A 202 4.56 18.17 6.52
C SER A 202 3.79 17.71 5.30
N TYR A 203 3.02 16.62 5.42
CA TYR A 203 2.14 16.13 4.36
C TYR A 203 0.99 17.07 4.02
N PHE A 204 0.70 18.09 4.84
CA PHE A 204 -0.29 19.13 4.49
C PHE A 204 0.10 19.88 3.21
N HIS A 205 1.40 20.02 2.92
CA HIS A 205 1.87 20.71 1.72
C HIS A 205 1.52 19.98 0.42
N PRO A 206 1.90 18.71 0.21
CA PRO A 206 1.58 17.99 -1.02
C PRO A 206 0.14 17.49 -1.11
N ALA A 207 -0.63 17.40 0.00
CA ALA A 207 -1.98 16.84 -0.02
C ALA A 207 -2.96 17.70 -0.82
N ASP A 208 -3.86 17.08 -1.58
CA ASP A 208 -4.99 17.74 -2.25
C ASP A 208 -6.21 17.80 -1.33
N HIS A 209 -6.38 16.77 -0.50
CA HIS A 209 -7.50 16.58 0.41
C HIS A 209 -7.00 16.23 1.80
N ILE A 210 -7.57 16.85 2.83
CA ILE A 210 -7.19 16.59 4.22
C ILE A 210 -8.45 16.34 5.03
N ILE A 211 -8.59 15.11 5.52
CA ILE A 211 -9.73 14.61 6.27
C ILE A 211 -9.30 14.39 7.71
N GLN A 212 -9.95 15.05 8.66
CA GLN A 212 -9.75 14.81 10.07
C GLN A 212 -10.76 13.77 10.56
N MET A 213 -10.29 12.73 11.21
CA MET A 213 -11.13 11.84 11.99
C MET A 213 -11.28 12.39 13.41
N ASP A 214 -12.50 12.70 13.79
CA ASP A 214 -12.84 13.17 15.13
C ASP A 214 -13.99 12.34 15.71
N GLN A 215 -13.70 11.55 16.75
CA GLN A 215 -14.67 10.64 17.37
C GLN A 215 -15.41 9.76 16.34
N TYR A 216 -14.65 9.19 15.39
CA TYR A 216 -15.12 8.34 14.27
C TYR A 216 -15.91 9.07 13.18
N ILE A 217 -16.00 10.41 13.22
CA ILE A 217 -16.66 11.22 12.21
C ILE A 217 -15.60 11.91 11.36
N PRO A 218 -15.57 11.69 10.03
CA PRO A 218 -14.68 12.41 9.13
C PRO A 218 -15.14 13.85 8.93
N LYS A 219 -14.20 14.78 8.92
CA LYS A 219 -14.39 16.22 8.67
C LYS A 219 -13.42 16.68 7.60
N ASP A 220 -13.87 17.44 6.64
CA ASP A 220 -12.98 18.14 5.70
C ASP A 220 -12.33 19.32 6.40
N ILE A 221 -11.01 19.26 6.52
CA ILE A 221 -10.20 20.35 7.09
C ILE A 221 -9.17 20.88 6.08
N THR A 222 -9.34 20.59 4.79
CA THR A 222 -8.35 20.92 3.76
C THR A 222 -7.95 22.38 3.79
N THR A 223 -8.91 23.29 3.80
CA THR A 223 -8.62 24.74 3.82
C THR A 223 -7.87 25.14 5.08
N VAL A 224 -8.36 24.72 6.25
CA VAL A 224 -7.74 25.07 7.55
C VAL A 224 -6.31 24.54 7.64
N ALA A 225 -6.08 23.30 7.22
CA ALA A 225 -4.75 22.69 7.26
C ALA A 225 -3.79 23.35 6.26
N LYS A 226 -4.27 23.69 5.06
CA LYS A 226 -3.47 24.43 4.06
C LYS A 226 -3.11 25.82 4.52
N ASP A 227 -4.02 26.52 5.19
CA ASP A 227 -3.74 27.84 5.74
C ASP A 227 -2.71 27.76 6.87
N ALA A 228 -2.86 26.82 7.78
CA ALA A 228 -1.87 26.59 8.84
C ALA A 228 -0.48 26.20 8.28
N ALA A 229 -0.43 25.42 7.20
CA ALA A 229 0.84 25.03 6.57
C ALA A 229 1.64 26.20 6.01
N LYS A 230 1.00 27.34 5.69
CA LYS A 230 1.71 28.55 5.20
C LYS A 230 2.68 29.13 6.24
N ASP A 231 2.37 28.94 7.51
CA ASP A 231 3.22 29.43 8.62
C ASP A 231 4.43 28.51 8.88
N PHE A 232 4.44 27.32 8.26
CA PHE A 232 5.49 26.31 8.39
C PHE A 232 6.00 25.88 7.00
N PRO A 233 6.69 26.76 6.26
CA PRO A 233 7.14 26.45 4.91
C PRO A 233 8.10 25.27 4.92
N MET A 234 7.91 24.32 4.00
CA MET A 234 8.87 23.26 3.78
C MET A 234 10.19 23.83 3.24
N VAL A 235 11.29 23.27 3.69
CA VAL A 235 12.59 23.53 3.09
C VAL A 235 12.55 23.07 1.63
N SER A 236 12.67 24.03 0.71
CA SER A 236 12.79 23.72 -0.71
C SER A 236 14.18 23.11 -0.96
N LEU A 237 14.20 21.83 -1.20
CA LEU A 237 15.42 21.12 -1.60
C LEU A 237 15.47 21.00 -3.13
N PRO A 238 16.66 21.07 -3.73
CA PRO A 238 16.80 20.82 -5.15
C PRO A 238 16.28 19.41 -5.47
N GLU A 239 15.51 19.31 -6.55
CA GLU A 239 14.95 18.05 -7.00
C GLU A 239 16.08 17.03 -7.28
N LYS A 240 15.97 15.86 -6.67
CA LYS A 240 16.90 14.76 -6.91
C LYS A 240 16.39 13.97 -8.13
N LYS A 241 17.00 14.22 -9.28
CA LYS A 241 16.66 13.50 -10.51
C LYS A 241 16.96 12.00 -10.36
N HIS A 242 16.09 11.18 -10.88
CA HIS A 242 16.28 9.75 -11.03
C HIS A 242 15.83 9.32 -12.44
N PRO A 243 16.37 8.23 -12.99
CA PRO A 243 15.81 7.63 -14.20
C PRO A 243 14.40 7.12 -13.93
N ASP A 244 13.63 6.87 -15.00
CA ASP A 244 12.38 6.14 -14.86
C ASP A 244 12.66 4.74 -14.33
N PRO A 245 11.87 4.23 -13.38
CA PRO A 245 11.99 2.86 -12.90
C PRO A 245 11.88 1.88 -14.08
N CYS A 246 12.72 0.87 -14.07
CA CYS A 246 12.69 -0.18 -15.08
C CYS A 246 11.78 -1.32 -14.61
N PHE A 247 10.74 -1.61 -15.37
CA PHE A 247 9.75 -2.66 -15.09
C PHE A 247 9.84 -3.84 -16.07
N ASP A 248 11.01 -4.07 -16.66
CA ASP A 248 11.23 -5.14 -17.63
C ASP A 248 11.83 -6.42 -17.03
N ARG A 249 11.84 -6.56 -15.71
CA ARG A 249 12.38 -7.76 -15.06
C ARG A 249 11.54 -8.99 -15.39
N CYS A 250 12.20 -10.00 -15.92
CA CYS A 250 11.58 -11.27 -16.26
C CYS A 250 11.95 -12.36 -15.26
N PHE A 251 10.98 -13.17 -14.89
CA PHE A 251 11.16 -14.24 -13.92
C PHE A 251 11.42 -15.58 -14.58
N ASN A 252 12.45 -16.28 -14.11
CA ASN A 252 12.74 -17.64 -14.53
C ASN A 252 12.73 -18.57 -13.32
N ALA A 253 11.74 -19.43 -13.25
CA ALA A 253 11.61 -20.38 -12.14
C ALA A 253 12.66 -21.51 -12.16
N GLY A 254 13.46 -21.60 -13.21
CA GLY A 254 14.39 -22.70 -13.40
C GLY A 254 13.69 -24.04 -13.62
N ASN A 255 14.46 -25.12 -13.70
CA ASN A 255 13.90 -26.45 -13.95
C ASN A 255 13.75 -27.32 -12.69
N HIS A 256 14.02 -26.77 -11.49
CA HIS A 256 14.03 -27.56 -10.26
C HIS A 256 12.66 -28.20 -9.96
N LEU A 257 11.59 -27.39 -9.96
CA LEU A 257 10.24 -27.89 -9.70
C LEU A 257 9.76 -28.87 -10.77
N LYS A 258 10.13 -28.67 -12.05
CA LYS A 258 9.76 -29.57 -13.17
C LYS A 258 10.37 -30.96 -13.05
N LYS A 259 11.46 -31.13 -12.31
CA LYS A 259 12.14 -32.41 -12.08
C LYS A 259 11.63 -33.15 -10.84
N GLU A 260 10.83 -32.54 -10.01
CA GLU A 260 10.31 -33.17 -8.81
C GLU A 260 9.15 -34.09 -9.13
N ARG A 261 9.21 -35.34 -8.62
CA ARG A 261 8.16 -36.36 -8.83
C ARG A 261 6.84 -35.98 -8.16
N LYS A 262 6.87 -35.19 -7.11
CA LYS A 262 5.67 -34.78 -6.36
C LYS A 262 5.93 -33.42 -5.71
N ILE A 263 5.15 -32.42 -6.11
CA ILE A 263 5.15 -31.11 -5.49
C ILE A 263 4.04 -31.08 -4.45
N LYS A 264 4.36 -30.59 -3.24
CA LYS A 264 3.39 -30.43 -2.17
C LYS A 264 3.22 -28.92 -1.90
N MET A 265 1.99 -28.44 -2.02
CA MET A 265 1.59 -27.13 -1.53
C MET A 265 0.81 -27.31 -0.23
N LYS A 266 1.11 -26.51 0.79
CA LYS A 266 0.46 -26.56 2.09
C LYS A 266 0.22 -25.13 2.58
N THR A 267 -1.01 -24.82 2.93
CA THR A 267 -1.39 -23.56 3.58
C THR A 267 -1.06 -23.63 5.06
N LEU A 268 -0.46 -22.57 5.60
CA LEU A 268 -0.03 -22.42 6.99
C LEU A 268 -0.82 -21.27 7.66
N GLY A 269 -2.14 -21.41 7.69
CA GLY A 269 -3.04 -20.33 8.14
C GLY A 269 -3.20 -19.25 7.07
N LYS A 270 -3.58 -18.05 7.50
CA LYS A 270 -3.77 -16.91 6.61
C LYS A 270 -2.44 -16.30 6.15
N ASP A 271 -1.43 -16.36 6.97
CA ASP A 271 -0.22 -15.55 6.89
C ASP A 271 0.95 -16.24 6.17
N ALA A 272 0.79 -17.50 5.73
CA ALA A 272 1.85 -18.19 5.00
C ALA A 272 1.34 -19.41 4.22
N PHE A 273 2.11 -19.81 3.22
CA PHE A 273 2.00 -21.14 2.60
C PHE A 273 3.39 -21.69 2.27
N SER A 274 3.48 -22.98 2.02
CA SER A 274 4.74 -23.60 1.60
C SER A 274 4.56 -24.38 0.30
N ILE A 275 5.59 -24.31 -0.55
CA ILE A 275 5.76 -25.19 -1.72
C ILE A 275 6.98 -26.05 -1.45
N ASN A 276 6.74 -27.33 -1.21
CA ASN A 276 7.74 -28.28 -0.73
C ASN A 276 8.38 -27.83 0.60
N LYS A 277 9.64 -27.37 0.58
CA LYS A 277 10.38 -26.89 1.76
C LYS A 277 10.42 -25.37 1.86
N ASP A 278 10.06 -24.69 0.78
CA ASP A 278 10.12 -23.23 0.71
C ASP A 278 8.83 -22.64 1.29
N THR A 279 8.97 -21.76 2.25
CA THR A 279 7.83 -21.06 2.87
C THR A 279 7.76 -19.64 2.33
N VAL A 280 6.56 -19.23 1.91
CA VAL A 280 6.24 -17.86 1.53
C VAL A 280 5.50 -17.23 2.71
N ASP A 281 6.08 -16.19 3.26
CA ASP A 281 5.53 -15.40 4.36
C ASP A 281 4.66 -14.27 3.78
N LEU A 282 3.40 -14.21 4.21
CA LEU A 282 2.41 -13.23 3.76
C LEU A 282 1.86 -12.39 4.92
N ARG A 283 2.48 -12.45 6.11
CA ARG A 283 1.98 -11.76 7.33
C ARG A 283 1.79 -10.26 7.15
N TYR A 284 2.54 -9.66 6.25
CA TYR A 284 2.50 -8.23 5.97
C TYR A 284 1.64 -7.87 4.77
N VAL A 285 1.05 -8.85 4.06
CA VAL A 285 0.07 -8.61 3.01
C VAL A 285 -1.31 -8.43 3.65
N GLU A 286 -1.56 -7.23 4.15
CA GLU A 286 -2.72 -6.91 5.00
C GLU A 286 -4.06 -7.04 4.30
N GLN A 287 -4.08 -7.05 2.96
CA GLN A 287 -5.28 -7.18 2.15
C GLN A 287 -5.77 -8.63 2.03
N ILE A 288 -5.00 -9.62 2.46
CA ILE A 288 -5.49 -11.00 2.55
C ILE A 288 -6.54 -11.10 3.67
N ALA A 289 -7.76 -11.50 3.32
CA ALA A 289 -8.89 -11.57 4.25
C ALA A 289 -9.01 -12.93 4.93
N ASP A 290 -8.74 -14.03 4.22
CA ASP A 290 -8.95 -15.40 4.73
C ASP A 290 -7.91 -16.42 4.23
N THR A 291 -7.98 -17.64 4.80
CA THR A 291 -7.06 -18.75 4.51
C THR A 291 -7.28 -19.31 3.10
N GLU A 292 -8.48 -19.20 2.56
CA GLU A 292 -8.81 -19.69 1.22
C GLU A 292 -8.10 -18.85 0.16
N GLN A 293 -7.97 -17.54 0.36
CA GLN A 293 -7.15 -16.66 -0.50
C GLN A 293 -5.67 -17.06 -0.44
N THR A 294 -5.12 -17.33 0.74
CA THR A 294 -3.75 -17.82 0.91
C THR A 294 -3.54 -19.14 0.18
N THR A 295 -4.53 -20.04 0.25
CA THR A 295 -4.50 -21.32 -0.48
C THR A 295 -4.50 -21.10 -1.99
N ALA A 296 -5.38 -20.21 -2.48
CA ALA A 296 -5.45 -19.89 -3.91
C ALA A 296 -4.15 -19.26 -4.42
N LEU A 297 -3.56 -18.32 -3.66
CA LEU A 297 -2.26 -17.72 -3.97
C LEU A 297 -1.14 -18.76 -4.05
N GLY A 298 -1.12 -19.73 -3.13
CA GLY A 298 -0.14 -20.82 -3.18
C GLY A 298 -0.24 -21.66 -4.45
N TYR A 299 -1.44 -21.99 -4.89
CA TYR A 299 -1.65 -22.71 -6.16
C TYR A 299 -1.39 -21.83 -7.37
N ALA A 300 -1.76 -20.55 -7.35
CA ALA A 300 -1.47 -19.61 -8.41
C ALA A 300 0.05 -19.45 -8.61
N LEU A 301 0.80 -19.25 -7.51
CA LEU A 301 2.27 -19.17 -7.59
C LEU A 301 2.89 -20.47 -8.11
N LEU A 302 2.38 -21.62 -7.68
CA LEU A 302 2.85 -22.91 -8.18
C LEU A 302 2.60 -23.05 -9.69
N TYR A 303 1.39 -22.71 -10.15
CA TYR A 303 1.06 -22.70 -11.57
C TYR A 303 1.97 -21.78 -12.37
N THR A 304 2.16 -20.57 -11.88
CA THR A 304 3.01 -19.54 -12.47
C THR A 304 4.46 -20.01 -12.61
N LYS A 305 5.04 -20.59 -11.54
CA LYS A 305 6.38 -21.17 -11.58
C LYS A 305 6.54 -22.30 -12.60
N LEU A 306 5.50 -23.10 -12.80
CA LEU A 306 5.55 -24.26 -13.69
C LEU A 306 5.33 -23.88 -15.17
N HIS A 307 4.53 -22.85 -15.44
CA HIS A 307 4.00 -22.59 -16.78
C HIS A 307 4.28 -21.19 -17.33
N LEU A 308 4.44 -20.14 -16.50
CA LEU A 308 4.52 -18.76 -16.93
C LEU A 308 5.89 -18.13 -16.75
N MET A 309 6.66 -18.50 -15.72
CA MET A 309 8.00 -17.97 -15.47
C MET A 309 9.03 -18.59 -16.40
N ASP A 310 9.04 -18.15 -17.66
CA ASP A 310 9.88 -18.66 -18.74
C ASP A 310 11.15 -17.79 -19.01
N GLY A 311 11.32 -16.71 -18.25
CA GLY A 311 12.41 -15.75 -18.40
C GLY A 311 12.19 -14.74 -19.53
N LYS A 312 10.97 -14.64 -20.07
CA LYS A 312 10.63 -13.72 -21.17
C LYS A 312 9.46 -12.79 -20.81
N LYS A 313 8.61 -13.23 -19.93
CA LYS A 313 7.44 -12.47 -19.47
C LYS A 313 7.83 -11.60 -18.28
N ASP A 314 7.43 -10.35 -18.33
CA ASP A 314 7.47 -9.43 -17.19
C ASP A 314 6.42 -9.78 -16.13
N LEU A 315 6.37 -9.02 -15.03
CA LEU A 315 5.47 -9.30 -13.92
C LEU A 315 4.00 -9.15 -14.32
N CYS A 316 3.64 -8.12 -15.07
CA CYS A 316 2.26 -7.91 -15.53
C CYS A 316 1.81 -9.06 -16.42
N ALA A 317 2.60 -9.44 -17.43
CA ALA A 317 2.29 -10.56 -18.31
C ALA A 317 2.24 -11.93 -17.60
N VAL A 318 2.78 -12.05 -16.41
CA VAL A 318 2.71 -13.25 -15.56
C VAL A 318 1.48 -13.20 -14.66
N ALA A 319 1.05 -12.03 -14.22
CA ALA A 319 -0.08 -11.82 -13.31
C ALA A 319 -1.44 -11.89 -14.02
N ASP A 320 -1.52 -11.44 -15.29
CA ASP A 320 -2.66 -11.54 -16.19
C ASP A 320 -2.90 -12.99 -16.68
#